data_877aca886825c9b8564133c733185608
#
_entry.id   877aca886825c9b8564133c733185608
#
_cell.length_a   1.000
_cell.length_b   1.000
_cell.length_c   1.000
_cell.angle_alpha   90.00
_cell.angle_beta   90.00
_cell.angle_gamma   90.00
#
_symmetry.space_group_name_H-M   'P 1'
#
loop_
_entity.id
_entity.type
_entity.pdbx_description
1 polymer ?
#
loop_
_entity_poly.entity_id
_entity_poly.type
_entity_poly.pdbx_seq_one_letter_code
_entity_poly.pdbx_strand_id
1 'polypeptide(L)'
;TVYARTMLAIETPRVGLLSIGEESTKGNDLTRDAHRLLSGGPLCFIGNIEARDVYSGVADVIVCDGFTGNVALKVSEGLVEVVEELLREELGRTFTTQLGFLLSQRAFRRFRRRVDYSEYGGAPLLGVAGLTMVGHGRSSVKAVRNALALTYRFARAEFVDTIAARLAPEAPLLERAQ
;
A
#
# COMPACT_ATOMS: atom_id res chain seq x y z
N THR A 1 3.04 -2.24 -9.62
CA THR A 1 4.44 -2.71 -9.70
C THR A 1 5.43 -1.58 -9.95
N VAL A 2 5.15 -0.62 -10.86
CA VAL A 2 6.06 0.53 -11.13
C VAL A 2 6.37 1.29 -9.85
N TYR A 3 5.34 1.62 -9.05
CA TYR A 3 5.51 2.26 -7.74
C TYR A 3 6.50 1.47 -6.84
N ALA A 4 6.29 0.17 -6.68
CA ALA A 4 7.11 -0.66 -5.82
C ALA A 4 8.58 -0.72 -6.28
N ARG A 5 8.81 -0.77 -7.59
CA ARG A 5 10.16 -0.71 -8.18
C ARG A 5 10.82 0.63 -7.95
N THR A 6 10.13 1.72 -8.28
CA THR A 6 10.71 3.07 -8.29
C THR A 6 10.89 3.64 -6.88
N MET A 7 9.92 3.39 -5.99
CA MET A 7 9.87 4.05 -4.68
C MET A 7 10.31 3.16 -3.53
N LEU A 8 10.12 1.83 -3.65
CA LEU A 8 10.47 0.87 -2.61
C LEU A 8 11.71 0.03 -2.95
N ALA A 9 12.28 0.23 -4.16
CA ALA A 9 13.44 -0.52 -4.67
C ALA A 9 13.24 -2.05 -4.69
N ILE A 10 12.00 -2.50 -4.94
CA ILE A 10 11.67 -3.92 -5.08
C ILE A 10 11.74 -4.26 -6.56
N GLU A 11 12.77 -4.98 -6.99
CA GLU A 11 13.02 -5.28 -8.41
C GLU A 11 11.90 -6.10 -9.05
N THR A 12 11.44 -7.15 -8.36
CA THR A 12 10.36 -8.04 -8.83
C THR A 12 9.22 -8.09 -7.81
N PRO A 13 8.35 -7.07 -7.77
CA PRO A 13 7.27 -7.00 -6.80
C PRO A 13 6.27 -8.15 -7.01
N ARG A 14 6.00 -8.91 -5.96
CA ARG A 14 4.95 -9.94 -5.92
C ARG A 14 3.59 -9.25 -5.86
N VAL A 15 2.72 -9.61 -6.78
CA VAL A 15 1.39 -9.01 -6.91
C VAL A 15 0.33 -10.02 -6.45
N GLY A 16 -0.40 -9.69 -5.39
CA GLY A 16 -1.55 -10.47 -4.91
C GLY A 16 -2.87 -9.75 -5.24
N LEU A 17 -3.92 -10.53 -5.52
CA LEU A 17 -5.28 -10.02 -5.67
C LEU A 17 -6.06 -10.29 -4.39
N LEU A 18 -6.57 -9.24 -3.75
CA LEU A 18 -7.36 -9.38 -2.52
C LEU A 18 -8.69 -10.07 -2.83
N SER A 19 -8.94 -11.19 -2.15
CA SER A 19 -10.14 -12.01 -2.30
C SER A 19 -10.57 -12.59 -0.95
N ILE A 20 -11.64 -13.38 -0.95
CA ILE A 20 -12.17 -14.08 0.24
C ILE A 20 -11.60 -15.50 0.41
N GLY A 21 -10.67 -15.90 -0.44
CA GLY A 21 -10.01 -17.21 -0.42
C GLY A 21 -8.91 -17.26 -1.47
N GLU A 22 -7.94 -18.15 -1.28
CA GLU A 22 -6.75 -18.29 -2.14
C GLU A 22 -7.06 -18.91 -3.51
N GLU A 23 -8.15 -19.71 -3.62
CA GLU A 23 -8.50 -20.38 -4.85
C GLU A 23 -8.94 -19.40 -5.93
N SER A 24 -8.57 -19.63 -7.18
CA SER A 24 -8.90 -18.79 -8.35
C SER A 24 -10.40 -18.61 -8.60
N THR A 25 -11.23 -19.51 -8.06
CA THR A 25 -12.69 -19.49 -8.20
C THR A 25 -13.40 -18.65 -7.13
N LYS A 26 -12.69 -18.26 -6.07
CA LYS A 26 -13.23 -17.45 -4.98
C LYS A 26 -13.41 -15.98 -5.36
N GLY A 27 -14.28 -15.33 -4.62
CA GLY A 27 -14.62 -13.92 -4.82
C GLY A 27 -15.85 -13.71 -5.70
N ASN A 28 -16.07 -12.49 -6.10
CA ASN A 28 -17.15 -12.08 -7.01
C ASN A 28 -16.69 -12.10 -8.48
N ASP A 29 -17.57 -11.75 -9.41
CA ASP A 29 -17.23 -11.74 -10.85
C ASP A 29 -16.05 -10.83 -11.16
N LEU A 30 -15.99 -9.63 -10.53
CA LEU A 30 -14.91 -8.68 -10.73
C LEU A 30 -13.56 -9.27 -10.32
N THR A 31 -13.48 -9.94 -9.16
CA THR A 31 -12.23 -10.54 -8.69
C THR A 31 -11.81 -11.74 -9.53
N ARG A 32 -12.77 -12.57 -10.01
CA ARG A 32 -12.47 -13.68 -10.92
C ARG A 32 -11.95 -13.21 -12.28
N ASP A 33 -12.55 -12.14 -12.83
CA ASP A 33 -12.08 -11.53 -14.07
C ASP A 33 -10.70 -10.90 -13.92
N ALA A 34 -10.46 -10.17 -12.81
CA ALA A 34 -9.16 -9.59 -12.49
C ALA A 34 -8.10 -10.68 -12.32
N HIS A 35 -8.42 -11.80 -11.65
CA HIS A 35 -7.51 -12.93 -11.50
C HIS A 35 -7.06 -13.47 -12.86
N ARG A 36 -8.02 -13.70 -13.77
CA ARG A 36 -7.74 -14.21 -15.13
C ARG A 36 -6.83 -13.28 -15.92
N LEU A 37 -7.08 -11.96 -15.85
CA LEU A 37 -6.27 -10.95 -16.54
C LEU A 37 -4.87 -10.84 -15.94
N LEU A 38 -4.73 -10.86 -14.63
CA LEU A 38 -3.44 -10.77 -13.95
C LEU A 38 -2.58 -12.03 -14.18
N SER A 39 -3.21 -13.22 -14.22
CA SER A 39 -2.51 -14.49 -14.50
C SER A 39 -1.91 -14.57 -15.90
N GLY A 40 -2.50 -13.89 -16.88
CA GLY A 40 -2.01 -13.85 -18.26
C GLY A 40 -1.01 -12.71 -18.53
N GLY A 41 -0.73 -11.86 -17.55
CA GLY A 41 0.10 -10.67 -17.73
C GLY A 41 1.58 -10.87 -17.38
N PRO A 42 2.41 -9.85 -17.63
CA PRO A 42 3.87 -9.89 -17.40
C PRO A 42 4.25 -9.60 -15.95
N LEU A 43 3.32 -9.69 -15.01
CA LEU A 43 3.54 -9.40 -13.60
C LEU A 43 3.97 -10.66 -12.84
N CYS A 44 4.71 -10.49 -11.75
CA CYS A 44 4.93 -11.56 -10.77
C CYS A 44 3.65 -11.74 -9.94
N PHE A 45 2.60 -12.26 -10.59
CA PHE A 45 1.31 -12.49 -9.95
C PHE A 45 1.37 -13.78 -9.13
N ILE A 46 1.06 -13.69 -7.84
CA ILE A 46 1.11 -14.82 -6.90
C ILE A 46 -0.27 -15.43 -6.62
N GLY A 47 -1.33 -14.95 -7.29
CA GLY A 47 -2.70 -15.42 -7.10
C GLY A 47 -3.52 -14.57 -6.14
N ASN A 48 -4.62 -15.16 -5.68
CA ASN A 48 -5.45 -14.54 -4.65
C ASN A 48 -4.76 -14.56 -3.29
N ILE A 49 -4.99 -13.52 -2.51
CA ILE A 49 -4.60 -13.44 -1.09
C ILE A 49 -5.83 -13.06 -0.25
N GLU A 50 -5.82 -13.44 1.01
CA GLU A 50 -6.89 -13.10 1.94
C GLU A 50 -6.59 -11.83 2.74
N ALA A 51 -7.62 -11.28 3.39
CA ALA A 51 -7.49 -10.07 4.21
C ALA A 51 -6.45 -10.23 5.35
N ARG A 52 -6.26 -11.44 5.89
CA ARG A 52 -5.23 -11.75 6.89
C ARG A 52 -3.80 -11.58 6.36
N ASP A 53 -3.62 -11.68 5.04
CA ASP A 53 -2.31 -11.62 4.39
C ASP A 53 -1.85 -10.20 4.06
N VAL A 54 -2.75 -9.20 4.19
CA VAL A 54 -2.46 -7.80 3.85
C VAL A 54 -1.23 -7.28 4.58
N TYR A 55 -0.98 -7.73 5.80
CA TYR A 55 0.18 -7.31 6.61
C TYR A 55 1.25 -8.39 6.79
N SER A 56 1.08 -9.55 6.17
CA SER A 56 2.01 -10.70 6.33
C SER A 56 3.32 -10.53 5.56
N GLY A 57 3.33 -9.66 4.53
CA GLY A 57 4.45 -9.52 3.61
C GLY A 57 4.52 -10.61 2.54
N VAL A 58 3.48 -11.40 2.34
CA VAL A 58 3.38 -12.40 1.27
C VAL A 58 3.35 -11.74 -0.11
N ALA A 59 2.70 -10.58 -0.23
CA ALA A 59 2.67 -9.74 -1.41
C ALA A 59 3.33 -8.38 -1.16
N ASP A 60 3.95 -7.84 -2.19
CA ASP A 60 4.56 -6.49 -2.18
C ASP A 60 3.59 -5.44 -2.75
N VAL A 61 2.65 -5.89 -3.58
CA VAL A 61 1.57 -5.08 -4.16
C VAL A 61 0.27 -5.87 -4.04
N ILE A 62 -0.75 -5.24 -3.49
CA ILE A 62 -2.07 -5.83 -3.32
C ILE A 62 -3.05 -5.07 -4.21
N VAL A 63 -3.70 -5.80 -5.10
CA VAL A 63 -4.73 -5.26 -6.00
C VAL A 63 -6.10 -5.53 -5.41
N CYS A 64 -6.95 -4.52 -5.38
CA CYS A 64 -8.37 -4.64 -5.02
C CYS A 64 -9.18 -3.52 -5.69
N ASP A 65 -10.50 -3.64 -5.66
CA ASP A 65 -11.37 -2.53 -6.02
C ASP A 65 -11.33 -1.40 -4.96
N GLY A 66 -11.74 -0.18 -5.37
CA GLY A 66 -11.63 1.00 -4.51
C GLY A 66 -12.53 0.95 -3.27
N PHE A 67 -13.68 0.24 -3.33
CA PHE A 67 -14.56 0.08 -2.18
C PHE A 67 -13.93 -0.87 -1.15
N THR A 68 -13.54 -2.07 -1.58
CA THR A 68 -12.87 -3.07 -0.72
C THR A 68 -11.60 -2.52 -0.10
N GLY A 69 -10.77 -1.84 -0.90
CA GLY A 69 -9.54 -1.22 -0.43
C GLY A 69 -9.80 -0.13 0.62
N ASN A 70 -10.80 0.72 0.41
CA ASN A 70 -11.14 1.77 1.37
C ASN A 70 -11.70 1.19 2.68
N VAL A 71 -12.52 0.14 2.61
CA VAL A 71 -13.01 -0.56 3.81
C VAL A 71 -11.84 -1.18 4.58
N ALA A 72 -10.93 -1.89 3.89
CA ALA A 72 -9.75 -2.50 4.52
C ALA A 72 -8.87 -1.45 5.22
N LEU A 73 -8.61 -0.31 4.56
CA LEU A 73 -7.85 0.79 5.15
C LEU A 73 -8.53 1.36 6.40
N LYS A 74 -9.84 1.62 6.35
CA LYS A 74 -10.58 2.19 7.50
C LYS A 74 -10.68 1.24 8.67
N VAL A 75 -10.85 -0.06 8.42
CA VAL A 75 -10.81 -1.09 9.47
C VAL A 75 -9.42 -1.14 10.10
N SER A 76 -8.37 -1.09 9.29
CA SER A 76 -6.99 -1.11 9.78
C SER A 76 -6.64 0.13 10.60
N GLU A 77 -7.03 1.32 10.14
CA GLU A 77 -6.85 2.57 10.89
C GLU A 77 -7.56 2.48 12.26
N GLY A 78 -8.83 2.08 12.28
CA GLY A 78 -9.59 1.93 13.52
C GLY A 78 -9.03 0.86 14.47
N LEU A 79 -8.54 -0.26 13.94
CA LEU A 79 -7.91 -1.30 14.75
C LEU A 79 -6.64 -0.79 15.44
N VAL A 80 -5.80 -0.02 14.73
CA VAL A 80 -4.59 0.58 15.31
C VAL A 80 -4.96 1.54 16.46
N GLU A 81 -5.97 2.39 16.27
CA GLU A 81 -6.46 3.30 17.34
C GLU A 81 -6.93 2.53 18.57
N VAL A 82 -7.74 1.49 18.40
CA VAL A 82 -8.22 0.63 19.51
C VAL A 82 -7.08 -0.08 20.22
N VAL A 83 -6.13 -0.64 19.49
CA VAL A 83 -4.96 -1.32 20.09
C VAL A 83 -4.10 -0.33 20.87
N GLU A 84 -3.86 0.90 20.34
CA GLU A 84 -3.12 1.94 21.08
C GLU A 84 -3.85 2.34 22.38
N GLU A 85 -5.18 2.44 22.36
CA GLU A 85 -5.97 2.80 23.53
C GLU A 85 -5.92 1.70 24.60
N LEU A 86 -6.19 0.45 24.22
CA LEU A 86 -6.10 -0.70 25.13
C LEU A 86 -4.71 -0.84 25.76
N LEU A 87 -3.64 -0.67 24.95
CA LEU A 87 -2.28 -0.71 25.48
C LEU A 87 -2.03 0.43 26.48
N ARG A 88 -2.53 1.63 26.21
CA ARG A 88 -2.39 2.78 27.11
C ARG A 88 -3.11 2.54 28.43
N GLU A 89 -4.32 2.00 28.39
CA GLU A 89 -5.10 1.65 29.57
C GLU A 89 -4.38 0.61 30.44
N GLU A 90 -3.96 -0.52 29.82
CA GLU A 90 -3.28 -1.59 30.55
C GLU A 90 -1.92 -1.16 31.13
N LEU A 91 -1.16 -0.39 30.39
CA LEU A 91 0.14 0.13 30.86
C LEU A 91 0.00 1.21 31.93
N GLY A 92 -1.17 1.86 32.03
CA GLY A 92 -1.49 2.85 33.05
C GLY A 92 -1.99 2.25 34.38
N ARG A 93 -2.35 0.96 34.45
CA ARG A 93 -3.10 0.37 35.58
C ARG A 93 -2.29 0.22 36.86
N THR A 94 -1.01 -0.08 36.79
CA THR A 94 -0.15 -0.32 37.95
C THR A 94 1.16 0.43 37.89
N PHE A 95 1.78 0.66 39.03
CA PHE A 95 3.12 1.30 39.07
C PHE A 95 4.18 0.49 38.33
N THR A 96 4.11 -0.84 38.40
CA THR A 96 5.05 -1.73 37.71
C THR A 96 4.90 -1.66 36.19
N THR A 97 3.66 -1.62 35.66
CA THR A 97 3.43 -1.46 34.24
C THR A 97 3.80 -0.08 33.71
N GLN A 98 3.60 0.97 34.49
CA GLN A 98 4.06 2.34 34.16
C GLN A 98 5.59 2.42 34.07
N LEU A 99 6.31 1.81 35.02
CA LEU A 99 7.77 1.75 34.99
C LEU A 99 8.27 0.94 33.76
N GLY A 100 7.64 -0.21 33.47
CA GLY A 100 7.91 -1.01 32.29
C GLY A 100 7.68 -0.22 30.99
N PHE A 101 6.61 0.56 30.91
CA PHE A 101 6.34 1.44 29.79
C PHE A 101 7.42 2.51 29.61
N LEU A 102 7.83 3.16 30.71
CA LEU A 102 8.90 4.16 30.69
C LEU A 102 10.19 3.60 30.10
N LEU A 103 10.59 2.41 30.54
CA LEU A 103 11.80 1.72 30.04
C LEU A 103 11.64 1.30 28.57
N SER A 104 10.43 0.98 28.13
CA SER A 104 10.11 0.48 26.78
C SER A 104 9.76 1.59 25.79
N GLN A 105 9.80 2.87 26.16
CA GLN A 105 9.36 3.99 25.32
C GLN A 105 9.99 4.03 23.91
N ARG A 106 11.28 3.59 23.78
CA ARG A 106 11.95 3.53 22.49
C ARG A 106 11.32 2.47 21.55
N ALA A 107 10.89 1.34 22.12
CA ALA A 107 10.22 0.28 21.37
C ALA A 107 8.82 0.74 20.92
N PHE A 108 8.04 1.35 21.82
CA PHE A 108 6.73 1.90 21.49
C PHE A 108 6.79 3.00 20.43
N ARG A 109 7.77 3.89 20.48
CA ARG A 109 7.97 4.90 19.42
C ARG A 109 8.30 4.28 18.07
N ARG A 110 9.09 3.19 18.03
CA ARG A 110 9.38 2.47 16.78
C ARG A 110 8.15 1.75 16.23
N PHE A 111 7.39 1.11 17.10
CA PHE A 111 6.12 0.47 16.73
C PHE A 111 5.15 1.50 16.15
N ARG A 112 4.90 2.60 16.86
CA ARG A 112 4.00 3.66 16.42
C ARG A 112 4.38 4.23 15.05
N ARG A 113 5.66 4.44 14.77
CA ARG A 113 6.11 4.87 13.44
C ARG A 113 5.78 3.88 12.32
N ARG A 114 5.74 2.58 12.61
CA ARG A 114 5.41 1.55 11.60
C ARG A 114 3.94 1.54 11.23
N VAL A 115 3.08 1.90 12.16
CA VAL A 115 1.62 1.91 11.95
C VAL A 115 1.07 3.31 11.64
N ASP A 116 1.89 4.36 11.75
CA ASP A 116 1.50 5.75 11.51
C ASP A 116 1.50 6.06 10.00
N TYR A 117 0.31 6.15 9.42
CA TYR A 117 0.13 6.53 8.01
C TYR A 117 0.73 7.91 7.67
N SER A 118 0.89 8.81 8.64
CA SER A 118 1.49 10.13 8.43
C SER A 118 2.96 10.09 8.03
N GLU A 119 3.64 8.96 8.24
CA GLU A 119 5.02 8.74 7.77
C GLU A 119 5.10 8.74 6.24
N TYR A 120 4.07 8.26 5.54
CA TYR A 120 4.01 8.25 4.08
C TYR A 120 3.41 9.55 3.52
N GLY A 121 2.54 10.20 4.26
CA GLY A 121 1.97 11.51 3.97
C GLY A 121 0.89 11.55 2.91
N GLY A 122 0.93 10.71 1.90
CA GLY A 122 -0.07 10.65 0.82
C GLY A 122 0.22 9.54 -0.18
N ALA A 123 -0.70 9.35 -1.13
CA ALA A 123 -0.60 8.38 -2.21
C ALA A 123 -0.75 9.06 -3.57
N PRO A 124 -0.05 8.60 -4.63
CA PRO A 124 -0.22 9.14 -5.97
C PRO A 124 -1.58 8.75 -6.54
N LEU A 125 -2.28 9.72 -7.12
CA LEU A 125 -3.47 9.48 -7.92
C LEU A 125 -3.03 9.00 -9.31
N LEU A 126 -3.34 7.76 -9.62
CA LEU A 126 -2.99 7.16 -10.91
C LEU A 126 -4.06 7.46 -11.97
N GLY A 127 -3.69 7.39 -13.26
CA GLY A 127 -4.61 7.57 -14.37
C GLY A 127 -4.87 9.03 -14.77
N VAL A 128 -4.09 9.98 -14.24
CA VAL A 128 -4.14 11.40 -14.61
C VAL A 128 -2.85 11.81 -15.34
N ALA A 129 -2.94 12.84 -16.19
CA ALA A 129 -1.83 13.28 -17.03
C ALA A 129 -0.69 14.01 -16.29
N GLY A 130 -0.81 14.20 -14.99
CA GLY A 130 0.19 14.87 -14.17
C GLY A 130 0.36 14.21 -12.82
N LEU A 131 1.45 14.53 -12.13
CA LEU A 131 1.70 14.01 -10.78
C LEU A 131 0.77 14.68 -9.77
N THR A 132 -0.20 13.91 -9.30
CA THR A 132 -1.17 14.34 -8.29
C THR A 132 -1.04 13.45 -7.05
N MET A 133 -1.00 14.06 -5.88
CA MET A 133 -0.93 13.34 -4.60
C MET A 133 -2.20 13.55 -3.80
N VAL A 134 -2.76 12.46 -3.29
CA VAL A 134 -3.94 12.47 -2.40
C VAL A 134 -3.46 12.34 -0.97
N GLY A 135 -3.78 13.34 -0.15
CA GLY A 135 -3.56 13.33 1.30
C GLY A 135 -4.85 13.02 2.07
N HIS A 136 -4.71 12.70 3.34
CA HIS A 136 -5.85 12.50 4.23
C HIS A 136 -6.47 13.85 4.63
N GLY A 137 -7.81 13.96 4.73
CA GLY A 137 -8.50 15.21 5.09
C GLY A 137 -8.11 15.78 6.47
N ARG A 138 -7.59 14.93 7.38
CA ARG A 138 -7.06 15.32 8.70
C ARG A 138 -5.53 15.28 8.76
N SER A 139 -4.84 15.50 7.64
CA SER A 139 -3.37 15.45 7.56
C SER A 139 -2.72 16.43 8.53
N SER A 140 -1.79 15.94 9.34
CA SER A 140 -0.95 16.76 10.18
C SER A 140 0.11 17.51 9.36
N VAL A 141 0.75 18.53 9.95
CA VAL A 141 1.89 19.23 9.34
C VAL A 141 3.00 18.25 8.92
N LYS A 142 3.25 17.23 9.73
CA LYS A 142 4.20 16.15 9.41
C LYS A 142 3.78 15.38 8.17
N ALA A 143 2.50 15.00 8.08
CA ALA A 143 1.96 14.28 6.93
C ALA A 143 2.09 15.11 5.63
N VAL A 144 1.72 16.38 5.67
CA VAL A 144 1.85 17.30 4.51
C VAL A 144 3.30 17.43 4.07
N ARG A 145 4.22 17.63 5.01
CA ARG A 145 5.66 17.71 4.71
C ARG A 145 6.17 16.41 4.05
N ASN A 146 5.76 15.26 4.57
CA ASN A 146 6.17 13.97 4.03
C ASN A 146 5.54 13.73 2.65
N ALA A 147 4.29 14.13 2.43
CA ALA A 147 3.64 14.09 1.12
C ALA A 147 4.40 14.94 0.09
N LEU A 148 4.80 16.17 0.43
CA LEU A 148 5.60 17.04 -0.45
C LEU A 148 6.97 16.42 -0.77
N ALA A 149 7.65 15.86 0.22
CA ALA A 149 8.93 15.17 0.01
C ALA A 149 8.78 13.96 -0.90
N LEU A 150 7.70 13.19 -0.73
CA LEU A 150 7.36 12.05 -1.58
C LEU A 150 7.04 12.49 -3.01
N THR A 151 6.22 13.55 -3.18
CA THR A 151 5.92 14.15 -4.49
C THR A 151 7.18 14.55 -5.24
N TYR A 152 8.12 15.20 -4.55
CA TYR A 152 9.41 15.58 -5.14
C TYR A 152 10.21 14.36 -5.62
N ARG A 153 10.21 13.26 -4.84
CA ARG A 153 10.86 12.01 -5.27
C ARG A 153 10.20 11.41 -6.51
N PHE A 154 8.88 11.41 -6.58
CA PHE A 154 8.13 10.95 -7.75
C PHE A 154 8.44 11.79 -9.00
N ALA A 155 8.46 13.11 -8.86
CA ALA A 155 8.79 14.02 -9.95
C ALA A 155 10.20 13.77 -10.48
N ARG A 156 11.18 13.60 -9.58
CA ARG A 156 12.58 13.29 -9.98
C ARG A 156 12.75 11.91 -10.61
N ALA A 157 11.89 10.97 -10.28
CA ALA A 157 11.92 9.61 -10.84
C ALA A 157 11.10 9.47 -12.13
N GLU A 158 10.58 10.58 -12.68
CA GLU A 158 9.74 10.60 -13.88
C GLU A 158 8.63 9.54 -13.82
N PHE A 159 7.98 9.44 -12.63
CA PHE A 159 7.09 8.34 -12.29
C PHE A 159 5.90 8.22 -13.25
N VAL A 160 5.29 9.36 -13.63
CA VAL A 160 4.13 9.39 -14.53
C VAL A 160 4.53 8.89 -15.92
N ASP A 161 5.66 9.37 -16.46
CA ASP A 161 6.16 8.98 -17.78
C ASP A 161 6.57 7.51 -17.81
N THR A 162 7.17 7.02 -16.71
CA THR A 162 7.51 5.60 -16.55
C THR A 162 6.27 4.71 -16.57
N ILE A 163 5.15 5.13 -15.92
CA ILE A 163 3.89 4.40 -15.99
C ILE A 163 3.31 4.45 -17.39
N ALA A 164 3.25 5.63 -18.00
CA ALA A 164 2.70 5.81 -19.35
C ALA A 164 3.44 4.95 -20.39
N ALA A 165 4.78 4.94 -20.35
CA ALA A 165 5.59 4.12 -21.23
C ALA A 165 5.35 2.61 -21.08
N ARG A 166 5.05 2.13 -19.85
CA ARG A 166 4.77 0.71 -19.61
C ARG A 166 3.33 0.29 -19.93
N LEU A 167 2.41 1.24 -19.99
CA LEU A 167 1.02 1.02 -20.36
C LEU A 167 0.75 1.28 -21.85
N ALA A 168 1.71 1.90 -22.57
CA ALA A 168 1.61 2.09 -24.00
C ALA A 168 1.48 0.72 -24.69
N PRO A 169 0.54 0.55 -25.64
CA PRO A 169 0.45 -0.66 -26.42
C PRO A 169 1.82 -0.90 -27.12
N GLU A 170 2.32 -2.14 -27.10
CA GLU A 170 3.48 -2.47 -27.95
C GLU A 170 3.12 -2.13 -29.39
N ALA A 171 3.93 -1.27 -30.03
CA ALA A 171 3.72 -0.92 -31.43
C ALA A 171 3.67 -2.21 -32.27
N PRO A 172 2.73 -2.37 -33.20
CA PRO A 172 2.66 -3.55 -34.04
C PRO A 172 4.01 -3.81 -34.71
N LEU A 173 4.47 -5.07 -34.70
CA LEU A 173 5.77 -5.51 -35.23
C LEU A 173 6.02 -5.09 -36.70
N LEU A 174 4.99 -4.62 -37.39
CA LEU A 174 5.05 -4.19 -38.81
C LEU A 174 5.76 -2.84 -39.03
N GLU A 175 5.97 -1.99 -38.03
CA GLU A 175 6.73 -0.73 -38.20
C GLU A 175 8.24 -0.87 -37.91
N ARG A 176 8.70 -2.02 -37.45
CA ARG A 176 10.15 -2.28 -37.21
C ARG A 176 10.91 -2.83 -38.42
N ALA A 177 10.26 -2.95 -39.58
CA ALA A 177 10.83 -3.51 -40.82
C ALA A 177 11.02 -2.46 -41.94
N GLN A 178 11.25 -1.19 -41.61
CA GLN A 178 11.66 -0.16 -42.58
C GLN A 178 13.03 0.44 -42.24
#